data_930f9c4b7709000143b90db44e489d94
#
_entry.id   930f9c4b7709000143b90db44e489d94
#
_cell.length_a   1.000
_cell.length_b   1.000
_cell.length_c   1.000
_cell.angle_alpha   90.00
_cell.angle_beta   90.00
_cell.angle_gamma   90.00
#
_symmetry.space_group_name_H-M   'P 1'
#
loop_
_entity.id
_entity.type
_entity.pdbx_description
1 polymer ?
#
loop_
_entity_poly.entity_id
_entity_poly.type
_entity_poly.pdbx_seq_one_letter_code
_entity_poly.pdbx_strand_id
1 'polypeptide(L)'
;MPSTKKPARVRRTAPPRRVDYTQAFLKDWERLSRSGRYDLARLKAAMLLLIAGDAPLGPEWLDHPLQGEWRGHRECHIGGDFLLIYRLADPPAHDLIVFVRAGTHADLFE
;
A
#
# COMPACT_ATOMS: atom_id res chain seq x y z
N MET A 1 1.55 -33.65 -5.85
CA MET A 1 1.34 -33.06 -6.13
C MET A 1 1.23 -32.42 -6.48
N PRO A 2 1.16 -32.01 -6.71
CA PRO A 2 1.02 -31.15 -7.04
C PRO A 2 0.76 -30.44 -7.42
N SER A 3 0.78 -29.88 -7.31
CA SER A 3 0.50 -29.02 -7.53
C SER A 3 0.44 -28.37 -8.11
N THR A 4 0.27 -28.00 -8.41
CA THR A 4 0.22 -27.21 -8.90
C THR A 4 0.08 -26.30 -9.03
N LYS A 5 0.07 -25.91 -8.94
CA LYS A 5 -0.11 -24.92 -8.90
C LYS A 5 0.29 -24.06 -9.56
N LYS A 6 -0.01 -23.20 -9.53
CA LYS A 6 0.15 -22.23 -10.12
C LYS A 6 1.13 -21.51 -9.79
N PRO A 7 1.80 -20.98 -10.42
CA PRO A 7 2.89 -20.36 -10.12
C PRO A 7 2.65 -19.14 -9.80
N ALA A 8 1.99 -18.84 -9.26
CA ALA A 8 1.82 -17.67 -8.86
C ALA A 8 2.89 -16.96 -8.40
N ARG A 9 2.71 -15.89 -7.78
CA ARG A 9 3.81 -15.12 -7.28
C ARG A 9 4.41 -15.79 -6.06
N VAL A 10 5.66 -15.45 -5.81
CA VAL A 10 6.39 -15.99 -4.68
C VAL A 10 5.88 -15.34 -3.41
N ARG A 11 5.50 -16.13 -2.45
CA ARG A 11 5.02 -15.61 -1.18
C ARG A 11 6.14 -15.50 -0.19
N ARG A 12 6.02 -14.56 0.72
CA ARG A 12 6.93 -14.48 1.83
C ARG A 12 6.77 -15.72 2.68
N THR A 13 7.89 -16.26 3.13
CA THR A 13 7.87 -17.34 4.13
C THR A 13 7.96 -16.78 5.53
N ALA A 14 8.27 -15.49 5.67
CA ALA A 14 8.33 -14.84 6.97
C ALA A 14 6.92 -14.48 7.44
N PRO A 15 6.75 -14.15 8.70
CA PRO A 15 5.47 -13.65 9.21
C PRO A 15 5.05 -12.39 8.46
N PRO A 16 3.80 -12.00 8.51
CA PRO A 16 3.37 -10.74 7.93
C PRO A 16 4.19 -9.58 8.48
N ARG A 17 4.29 -8.52 7.69
CA ARG A 17 5.02 -7.32 8.12
C ARG A 17 4.36 -6.69 9.33
N ARG A 18 5.18 -6.09 10.18
CA ARG A 18 4.68 -5.18 11.21
C ARG A 18 4.15 -3.93 10.51
N VAL A 19 3.17 -3.29 11.08
CA VAL A 19 2.47 -2.18 10.46
C VAL A 19 2.60 -0.93 11.31
N ASP A 20 2.83 0.20 10.66
CA ASP A 20 2.80 1.48 11.32
C ASP A 20 2.02 2.46 10.44
N TYR A 21 1.56 3.56 11.04
CA TYR A 21 0.76 4.56 10.36
C TYR A 21 1.29 5.94 10.74
N THR A 22 1.36 6.84 9.77
CA THR A 22 1.65 8.23 10.12
C THR A 22 0.40 8.89 10.67
N GLN A 23 0.57 9.97 11.40
CA GLN A 23 -0.56 10.78 11.85
C GLN A 23 -1.38 11.28 10.65
N ALA A 24 -0.69 11.67 9.59
CA ALA A 24 -1.37 12.14 8.39
C ALA A 24 -2.25 11.05 7.77
N PHE A 25 -1.76 9.80 7.74
CA PHE A 25 -2.56 8.69 7.22
C PHE A 25 -3.81 8.48 8.07
N LEU A 26 -3.68 8.55 9.38
CA LEU A 26 -4.84 8.34 10.26
C LEU A 26 -5.89 9.43 10.05
N LYS A 27 -5.47 10.66 9.82
CA LYS A 27 -6.39 11.74 9.50
C LYS A 27 -7.02 11.54 8.13
N ASP A 28 -6.24 11.08 7.15
CA ASP A 28 -6.78 10.74 5.84
C ASP A 28 -7.85 9.67 5.97
N TRP A 29 -7.57 8.61 6.72
CA TRP A 29 -8.51 7.51 6.92
C TRP A 29 -9.84 8.02 7.48
N GLU A 30 -9.76 8.89 8.49
CA GLU A 30 -10.96 9.42 9.10
C GLU A 30 -11.76 10.24 8.10
N ARG A 31 -11.08 11.11 7.35
CA ARG A 31 -11.74 11.95 6.35
C ARG A 31 -12.40 11.11 5.25
N LEU A 32 -11.66 10.12 4.76
CA LEU A 32 -12.16 9.25 3.70
C LEU A 32 -13.35 8.43 4.16
N SER A 33 -13.31 7.97 5.42
CA SER A 33 -14.41 7.18 5.98
C SER A 33 -15.70 7.96 6.03
N ARG A 34 -15.62 9.27 6.27
CA ARG A 34 -16.81 10.09 6.38
C ARG A 34 -17.38 10.48 5.04
N SER A 35 -16.56 10.50 3.99
CA SER A 35 -17.02 11.04 2.72
C SER A 35 -17.99 10.13 1.99
N GLY A 36 -17.86 8.82 2.17
CA GLY A 36 -18.70 7.87 1.47
C GLY A 36 -18.43 7.75 -0.02
N ARG A 37 -17.38 8.41 -0.53
CA ARG A 37 -17.11 8.45 -1.96
C ARG A 37 -15.97 7.55 -2.40
N TYR A 38 -15.24 6.96 -1.47
CA TYR A 38 -14.04 6.21 -1.80
C TYR A 38 -14.21 4.74 -1.44
N ASP A 39 -13.59 3.87 -2.22
CA ASP A 39 -13.68 2.43 -2.02
C ASP A 39 -12.72 2.01 -0.93
N LEU A 40 -13.14 2.11 0.31
CA LEU A 40 -12.31 1.74 1.44
C LEU A 40 -12.07 0.24 1.52
N ALA A 41 -12.99 -0.56 1.00
CA ALA A 41 -12.77 -2.00 0.97
C ALA A 41 -11.58 -2.34 0.08
N ARG A 42 -11.46 -1.63 -1.05
CA ARG A 42 -10.32 -1.86 -1.93
C ARG A 42 -9.02 -1.32 -1.33
N LEU A 43 -9.08 -0.19 -0.60
CA LEU A 43 -7.93 0.32 0.12
C LEU A 43 -7.46 -0.72 1.15
N LYS A 44 -8.37 -1.28 1.92
CA LYS A 44 -8.01 -2.31 2.89
C LYS A 44 -7.42 -3.53 2.22
N ALA A 45 -7.96 -3.92 1.06
CA ALA A 45 -7.43 -5.06 0.32
C ALA A 45 -5.97 -4.83 -0.07
N ALA A 46 -5.66 -3.63 -0.57
CA ALA A 46 -4.28 -3.29 -0.92
C ALA A 46 -3.37 -3.35 0.30
N MET A 47 -3.82 -2.79 1.41
CA MET A 47 -3.05 -2.77 2.65
C MET A 47 -2.77 -4.19 3.12
N LEU A 48 -3.76 -5.07 3.08
CA LEU A 48 -3.58 -6.45 3.53
C LEU A 48 -2.62 -7.22 2.63
N LEU A 49 -2.67 -7.00 1.33
CA LEU A 49 -1.71 -7.63 0.42
C LEU A 49 -0.28 -7.19 0.73
N LEU A 50 -0.10 -5.90 0.98
CA LEU A 50 1.22 -5.37 1.29
C LEU A 50 1.74 -5.89 2.63
N ILE A 51 0.87 -6.02 3.61
CA ILE A 51 1.23 -6.57 4.92
C ILE A 51 1.64 -8.03 4.77
N ALA A 52 0.91 -8.77 3.95
CA ALA A 52 1.20 -10.20 3.76
C ALA A 52 2.51 -10.44 2.99
N GLY A 53 3.05 -9.41 2.33
CA GLY A 53 4.34 -9.54 1.68
C GLY A 53 4.35 -9.34 0.17
N ASP A 54 3.24 -8.94 -0.41
CA ASP A 54 3.15 -8.80 -1.87
C ASP A 54 3.54 -7.38 -2.30
N ALA A 55 4.78 -7.03 -2.13
CA ALA A 55 5.26 -5.71 -2.52
C ALA A 55 6.38 -5.85 -3.55
N PRO A 56 6.33 -5.11 -4.67
CA PRO A 56 5.21 -4.22 -5.01
C PRO A 56 3.99 -5.01 -5.44
N LEU A 57 2.85 -4.35 -5.44
CA LEU A 57 1.61 -4.98 -5.87
C LEU A 57 1.63 -5.21 -7.38
N GLY A 58 0.74 -6.06 -7.85
CA GLY A 58 0.67 -6.40 -9.26
C GLY A 58 0.27 -5.21 -10.14
N PRO A 59 0.31 -5.40 -11.47
CA PRO A 59 0.14 -4.27 -12.40
C PRO A 59 -1.20 -3.57 -12.29
N GLU A 60 -2.22 -4.26 -11.85
CA GLU A 60 -3.54 -3.65 -11.72
C GLU A 60 -3.58 -2.53 -10.68
N TRP A 61 -2.59 -2.46 -9.82
CA TRP A 61 -2.51 -1.43 -8.79
C TRP A 61 -1.59 -0.28 -9.17
N LEU A 62 -0.88 -0.38 -10.30
CA LEU A 62 0.07 0.63 -10.77
C LEU A 62 1.05 1.04 -9.67
N ASP A 63 1.53 0.07 -8.90
CA ASP A 63 2.45 0.31 -7.80
C ASP A 63 3.81 0.73 -8.36
N HIS A 64 4.31 1.89 -7.97
CA HIS A 64 5.57 2.42 -8.50
C HIS A 64 6.26 3.30 -7.46
N PRO A 65 7.59 3.47 -7.57
CA PRO A 65 8.30 4.33 -6.64
C PRO A 65 8.08 5.80 -6.96
N LEU A 66 8.17 6.62 -5.95
CA LEU A 66 8.05 8.06 -6.10
C LEU A 66 9.41 8.73 -6.14
N GLN A 67 9.44 9.93 -6.68
CA GLN A 67 10.66 10.71 -6.85
C GLN A 67 10.63 11.97 -6.00
N GLY A 68 11.74 12.70 -6.01
CA GLY A 68 11.80 14.00 -5.35
C GLY A 68 11.68 13.91 -3.84
N GLU A 69 10.83 14.72 -3.28
CA GLU A 69 10.61 14.76 -1.84
C GLU A 69 10.05 13.46 -1.29
N TRP A 70 9.42 12.68 -2.15
CA TRP A 70 8.82 11.42 -1.77
C TRP A 70 9.73 10.22 -2.04
N ARG A 71 11.00 10.47 -2.34
CA ARG A 71 11.93 9.38 -2.60
C ARG A 71 11.94 8.42 -1.43
N GLY A 72 12.00 7.13 -1.73
CA GLY A 72 11.91 6.09 -0.70
C GLY A 72 10.51 5.63 -0.41
N HIS A 73 9.52 6.29 -0.99
CA HIS A 73 8.11 5.90 -0.86
C HIS A 73 7.61 5.30 -2.16
N ARG A 74 6.52 4.58 -2.07
CA ARG A 74 5.84 4.01 -3.24
C ARG A 74 4.38 4.44 -3.21
N GLU A 75 3.79 4.48 -4.39
CA GLU A 75 2.39 4.85 -4.55
C GLU A 75 1.69 3.75 -5.30
N CYS A 76 0.50 3.35 -4.87
CA CYS A 76 -0.35 2.48 -5.67
C CYS A 76 -1.72 3.10 -5.84
N HIS A 77 -2.39 2.72 -6.93
CA HIS A 77 -3.70 3.27 -7.29
C HIS A 77 -4.79 2.36 -6.78
N ILE A 78 -5.61 2.88 -5.89
CA ILE A 78 -6.73 2.13 -5.33
C ILE A 78 -7.90 2.15 -6.30
N GLY A 79 -8.10 3.30 -6.97
CA GLY A 79 -9.14 3.42 -7.97
C GLY A 79 -9.17 4.85 -8.48
N GLY A 80 -9.05 5.02 -9.81
CA GLY A 80 -9.03 6.34 -10.40
C GLY A 80 -7.94 7.17 -9.76
N ASP A 81 -8.33 8.30 -9.18
CA ASP A 81 -7.40 9.23 -8.56
C ASP A 81 -7.19 8.95 -7.07
N PHE A 82 -7.69 7.84 -6.58
CA PHE A 82 -7.55 7.49 -5.16
C PHE A 82 -6.28 6.66 -4.98
N LEU A 83 -5.34 7.18 -4.20
CA LEU A 83 -3.98 6.68 -4.09
C LEU A 83 -3.64 6.29 -2.66
N LEU A 84 -2.72 5.35 -2.53
CA LEU A 84 -2.12 4.99 -1.24
C LEU A 84 -0.60 5.17 -1.36
N ILE A 85 -0.02 5.93 -0.45
CA ILE A 85 1.44 6.09 -0.36
C ILE A 85 1.92 5.29 0.85
N TYR A 86 2.92 4.45 0.62
CA TYR A 86 3.50 3.63 1.68
C TYR A 86 5.02 3.57 1.52
N ARG A 87 5.71 3.08 2.54
CA ARG A 87 7.12 2.76 2.41
C ARG A 87 7.43 1.50 3.19
N LEU A 88 8.44 0.80 2.74
CA LEU A 88 8.93 -0.39 3.41
C LEU A 88 10.16 0.00 4.22
N ALA A 89 10.23 -0.48 5.45
CA ALA A 89 11.29 -0.14 6.37
C ALA A 89 11.98 -1.39 6.88
N ASP A 90 13.03 -1.21 7.63
CA ASP A 90 13.84 -2.28 8.20
C ASP A 90 14.45 -3.17 7.11
N PRO A 91 15.27 -2.58 6.21
CA PRO A 91 15.98 -3.40 5.23
C PRO A 91 17.00 -4.29 5.93
N PRO A 92 17.41 -5.40 5.30
CA PRO A 92 17.04 -5.79 3.94
C PRO A 92 15.75 -6.56 3.86
N ALA A 93 15.21 -7.04 4.96
CA ALA A 93 14.04 -7.90 4.91
C ALA A 93 12.73 -7.13 4.70
N HIS A 94 12.75 -5.84 4.99
CA HIS A 94 11.55 -4.99 4.87
C HIS A 94 10.39 -5.54 5.68
N ASP A 95 10.66 -5.79 6.98
CA ASP A 95 9.67 -6.37 7.87
C ASP A 95 8.65 -5.38 8.41
N LEU A 96 8.83 -4.10 8.12
CA LEU A 96 7.92 -3.06 8.58
C LEU A 96 7.38 -2.32 7.37
N ILE A 97 6.07 -2.13 7.33
CA ILE A 97 5.44 -1.27 6.35
C ILE A 97 4.82 -0.09 7.07
N VAL A 98 5.01 1.11 6.51
CA VAL A 98 4.42 2.32 7.05
C VAL A 98 3.44 2.85 6.01
N PHE A 99 2.18 3.00 6.40
CA PHE A 99 1.18 3.63 5.55
C PHE A 99 1.24 5.13 5.82
N VAL A 100 1.56 5.89 4.77
CA VAL A 100 2.00 7.28 4.92
C VAL A 100 0.89 8.26 4.60
N ARG A 101 0.18 8.09 3.50
CA ARG A 101 -0.93 8.95 3.10
C ARG A 101 -1.92 8.16 2.25
N ALA A 102 -3.16 8.61 2.21
CA ALA A 102 -4.17 8.10 1.30
C ALA A 102 -5.09 9.24 0.88
N GLY A 103 -5.41 9.32 -0.40
CA GLY A 103 -6.26 10.39 -0.90
C GLY A 103 -6.07 10.58 -2.39
N THR A 104 -6.60 11.69 -2.90
CA THR A 104 -6.43 12.02 -4.32
C THR A 104 -5.10 12.72 -4.53
N HIS A 105 -4.70 12.89 -5.79
CA HIS A 105 -3.50 13.68 -6.10
C HIS A 105 -3.58 15.07 -5.49
N ALA A 106 -4.74 15.70 -5.57
CA ALA A 106 -4.91 17.04 -4.99
C ALA A 106 -4.70 17.00 -3.48
N ASP A 107 -5.20 15.97 -2.82
CA ASP A 107 -5.04 15.85 -1.37
C ASP A 107 -3.57 15.68 -0.97
N LEU A 108 -2.80 14.96 -1.78
CA LEU A 108 -1.47 14.50 -1.37
C LEU A 108 -0.33 15.37 -1.90
N PHE A 109 -0.52 16.01 -3.05
CA PHE A 109 0.57 16.70 -3.74
C PHE A 109 0.33 18.16 -4.03
N GLU A 110 -0.80 18.71 -3.61
CA GLU A 110 -1.09 20.14 -3.86
C GLU A 110 -1.45 20.91 -2.59
#